data_edd94df41eb0f559aaa555ddeb10c0bb
#
_entry.id   edd94df41eb0f559aaa555ddeb10c0bb
#
_cell.length_a   1.000
_cell.length_b   1.000
_cell.length_c   1.000
_cell.angle_alpha   90.00
_cell.angle_beta   90.00
_cell.angle_gamma   90.00
#
_symmetry.space_group_name_H-M   'P 1'
#
loop_
_entity.id
_entity.type
_entity.pdbx_description
1 polymer ?
#
loop_
_entity_poly.entity_id
_entity_poly.type
_entity_poly.pdbx_seq_one_letter_code
_entity_poly.pdbx_strand_id
1 'polypeptide(L)'
;AGTAKTLLSVYCGLQLLNMKAISDIMYLRSAVESSDSKLGYLPGTAEDKLRFYNMPFLDKLDELLPNTRAEKLENEGRISMFPVNFARGMNWTNKCVILDEAQNSSMKEITTVLTRLGKGSRCFVLADPMQTDLKGNMACGGFESMFNTFSDLESVDMGVHTFNFTEDDIMRSELCKFVIKKLNSA
;
A
#
# COMPACT_ATOMS: atom_id res chain seq x y z
N ALA A 1 -10.74 5.07 -7.15
CA ALA A 1 -9.81 4.27 -7.96
C ALA A 1 -9.04 5.16 -8.94
N GLY A 2 -7.78 4.76 -9.33
CA GLY A 2 -7.06 5.40 -10.44
C GLY A 2 -6.42 6.77 -10.16
N THR A 3 -6.25 7.16 -8.90
CA THR A 3 -5.64 8.43 -8.46
C THR A 3 -4.13 8.33 -8.21
N ALA A 4 -3.46 7.37 -8.81
CA ALA A 4 -2.00 7.16 -8.73
C ALA A 4 -1.41 7.01 -7.30
N LYS A 5 -2.21 6.61 -6.30
CA LYS A 5 -1.75 6.47 -4.89
C LYS A 5 -0.48 5.64 -4.76
N THR A 6 -0.48 4.43 -5.31
CA THR A 6 0.67 3.53 -5.25
C THR A 6 1.88 4.11 -5.96
N LEU A 7 1.70 4.70 -7.15
CA LEU A 7 2.79 5.35 -7.90
C LEU A 7 3.44 6.49 -7.08
N LEU A 8 2.62 7.36 -6.49
CA LEU A 8 3.11 8.49 -5.69
C LEU A 8 3.86 8.02 -4.44
N SER A 9 3.36 7.01 -3.73
CA SER A 9 4.03 6.47 -2.54
C SER A 9 5.36 5.79 -2.87
N VAL A 10 5.42 5.04 -3.98
CA VAL A 10 6.67 4.44 -4.48
C VAL A 10 7.66 5.53 -4.89
N TYR A 11 7.22 6.54 -5.63
CA TYR A 11 8.05 7.68 -6.01
C TYR A 11 8.64 8.39 -4.78
N CYS A 12 7.81 8.72 -3.79
CA CYS A 12 8.26 9.33 -2.53
C CYS A 12 9.27 8.43 -1.79
N GLY A 13 9.00 7.12 -1.72
CA GLY A 13 9.92 6.15 -1.13
C GLY A 13 11.28 6.13 -1.82
N LEU A 14 11.30 6.12 -3.16
CA LEU A 14 12.52 6.18 -3.95
C LEU A 14 13.29 7.51 -3.75
N GLN A 15 12.59 8.64 -3.64
CA GLN A 15 13.23 9.92 -3.31
C GLN A 15 13.87 9.90 -1.93
N LEU A 16 13.16 9.40 -0.91
CA LEU A 16 13.70 9.25 0.45
C LEU A 16 14.93 8.33 0.46
N LEU A 17 14.92 7.26 -0.33
CA LEU A 17 16.05 6.35 -0.49
C LEU A 17 17.25 7.03 -1.14
N ASN A 18 17.03 7.80 -2.21
CA ASN A 18 18.07 8.57 -2.90
C ASN A 18 18.69 9.65 -1.98
N MET A 19 17.88 10.28 -1.15
CA MET A 19 18.31 11.28 -0.15
C MET A 19 19.00 10.65 1.06
N LYS A 20 19.07 9.32 1.13
CA LYS A 20 19.57 8.56 2.29
C LYS A 20 18.83 8.85 3.59
N ALA A 21 17.59 9.31 3.51
CA ALA A 21 16.71 9.54 4.64
C ALA A 21 16.15 8.24 5.22
N ILE A 22 16.12 7.19 4.41
CA ILE A 22 15.75 5.81 4.78
C ILE A 22 16.78 4.81 4.27
N SER A 23 16.82 3.63 4.86
CA SER A 23 17.69 2.53 4.44
C SER A 23 17.08 1.69 3.31
N ASP A 24 15.79 1.44 3.37
CA ASP A 24 15.07 0.54 2.45
C ASP A 24 13.57 0.82 2.41
N ILE A 25 12.91 0.29 1.38
CA ILE A 25 11.47 0.37 1.16
C ILE A 25 10.86 -1.02 1.41
N MET A 26 9.79 -1.05 2.19
CA MET A 26 9.01 -2.26 2.48
C MET A 26 7.60 -2.08 1.95
N TYR A 27 7.20 -2.95 1.04
CA TYR A 27 5.84 -2.99 0.52
C TYR A 27 5.05 -4.09 1.22
N LEU A 28 3.96 -3.70 1.83
CA LEU A 28 3.03 -4.59 2.51
C LEU A 28 1.68 -4.52 1.82
N ARG A 29 1.06 -5.64 1.61
CA ARG A 29 -0.29 -5.73 1.08
C ARG A 29 -1.15 -6.65 1.93
N SER A 30 -2.42 -6.29 2.12
CA SER A 30 -3.37 -7.17 2.79
C SER A 30 -3.70 -8.36 1.90
N ALA A 31 -3.42 -9.56 2.39
CA ALA A 31 -3.82 -10.79 1.72
C ALA A 31 -5.28 -11.09 2.09
N VAL A 32 -6.23 -10.53 1.36
CA VAL A 32 -7.59 -11.07 1.40
C VAL A 32 -7.58 -12.33 0.55
N GLU A 33 -7.75 -13.49 1.18
CA GLU A 33 -8.24 -14.65 0.47
C GLU A 33 -9.67 -14.31 0.03
N SER A 34 -9.82 -13.78 -1.19
CA SER A 34 -11.15 -13.74 -1.79
C SER A 34 -11.64 -15.17 -1.89
N SER A 35 -12.91 -15.40 -1.56
CA SER A 35 -13.54 -16.71 -1.62
C SER A 35 -13.39 -17.38 -3.00
N ASP A 36 -13.07 -16.59 -4.02
CA ASP A 36 -12.99 -17.00 -5.42
C ASP A 36 -11.56 -17.18 -5.95
N SER A 37 -10.53 -16.71 -5.23
CA SER A 37 -9.12 -16.88 -5.62
C SER A 37 -8.21 -17.11 -4.40
N LYS A 38 -8.16 -18.36 -3.95
CA LYS A 38 -7.15 -18.76 -2.96
C LYS A 38 -5.77 -18.73 -3.63
N LEU A 39 -4.80 -18.07 -3.01
CA LEU A 39 -3.40 -18.09 -3.46
C LEU A 39 -2.90 -19.53 -3.74
N GLY A 40 -3.53 -20.54 -3.12
CA GLY A 40 -3.26 -21.95 -3.32
C GLY A 40 -3.54 -22.48 -4.72
N TYR A 41 -4.43 -21.84 -5.50
CA TYR A 41 -4.80 -22.28 -6.86
C TYR A 41 -3.89 -21.75 -7.97
N LEU A 42 -3.03 -20.77 -7.71
CA LEU A 42 -2.07 -20.33 -8.71
C LEU A 42 -0.99 -21.39 -8.88
N PRO A 43 -0.66 -21.80 -10.12
CA PRO A 43 0.46 -22.69 -10.39
C PRO A 43 1.78 -21.97 -10.07
N GLY A 44 2.79 -22.73 -9.62
CA GLY A 44 4.11 -22.20 -9.34
C GLY A 44 4.54 -22.35 -7.87
N THR A 45 5.77 -21.92 -7.60
CA THR A 45 6.35 -21.92 -6.26
C THR A 45 5.71 -20.85 -5.36
N ALA A 46 5.96 -20.90 -4.06
CA ALA A 46 5.52 -19.84 -3.13
C ALA A 46 6.08 -18.46 -3.52
N GLU A 47 7.30 -18.43 -4.06
CA GLU A 47 7.96 -17.20 -4.55
C GLU A 47 7.26 -16.64 -5.79
N ASP A 48 6.91 -17.50 -6.76
CA ASP A 48 6.15 -17.10 -7.95
C ASP A 48 4.80 -16.49 -7.56
N LYS A 49 4.08 -17.14 -6.64
CA LYS A 49 2.79 -16.65 -6.14
C LYS A 49 2.92 -15.30 -5.44
N LEU A 50 3.96 -15.12 -4.63
CA LEU A 50 4.22 -13.87 -3.95
C LEU A 50 4.58 -12.76 -4.94
N ARG A 51 5.32 -13.08 -6.01
CA ARG A 51 5.66 -12.14 -7.08
C ARG A 51 4.41 -11.67 -7.83
N PHE A 52 3.52 -12.56 -8.22
CA PHE A 52 2.22 -12.19 -8.81
C PHE A 52 1.38 -11.29 -7.91
N TYR A 53 1.37 -11.59 -6.62
CA TYR A 53 0.65 -10.80 -5.64
C TYR A 53 1.19 -9.36 -5.52
N ASN A 54 2.49 -9.19 -5.70
CA ASN A 54 3.19 -7.90 -5.62
C ASN A 54 3.34 -7.19 -6.98
N MET A 55 2.80 -7.73 -8.08
CA MET A 55 2.88 -7.13 -9.42
C MET A 55 2.51 -5.63 -9.44
N PRO A 56 1.45 -5.15 -8.75
CA PRO A 56 1.13 -3.73 -8.77
C PRO A 56 2.26 -2.81 -8.26
N PHE A 57 3.07 -3.29 -7.33
CA PHE A 57 4.24 -2.57 -6.85
C PHE A 57 5.41 -2.66 -7.83
N LEU A 58 5.68 -3.86 -8.35
CA LEU A 58 6.74 -4.10 -9.33
C LEU A 58 6.51 -3.27 -10.59
N ASP A 59 5.29 -3.22 -11.12
CA ASP A 59 4.93 -2.37 -12.26
C ASP A 59 5.26 -0.89 -12.01
N LYS A 60 5.09 -0.40 -10.77
CA LYS A 60 5.41 0.99 -10.43
C LYS A 60 6.92 1.22 -10.27
N LEU A 61 7.65 0.23 -9.82
CA LEU A 61 9.11 0.29 -9.82
C LEU A 61 9.65 0.33 -11.25
N ASP A 62 9.14 -0.51 -12.15
CA ASP A 62 9.55 -0.56 -13.55
C ASP A 62 9.17 0.72 -14.32
N GLU A 63 8.04 1.36 -13.95
CA GLU A 63 7.63 2.65 -14.51
C GLU A 63 8.57 3.79 -14.07
N LEU A 64 9.10 3.74 -12.85
CA LEU A 64 9.89 4.81 -12.24
C LEU A 64 11.40 4.62 -12.35
N LEU A 65 11.86 3.40 -12.57
CA LEU A 65 13.28 3.04 -12.62
C LEU A 65 13.63 2.29 -13.90
N PRO A 66 14.85 2.44 -14.45
CA PRO A 66 15.36 1.51 -15.44
C PRO A 66 15.37 0.08 -14.89
N ASN A 67 14.95 -0.91 -15.68
CA ASN A 67 14.74 -2.32 -15.29
C ASN A 67 15.91 -2.90 -14.46
N THR A 68 17.14 -2.65 -14.86
CA THR A 68 18.34 -3.10 -14.14
C THR A 68 18.50 -2.50 -12.74
N ARG A 69 17.89 -1.35 -12.48
CA ARG A 69 18.00 -0.66 -11.18
C ARG A 69 17.01 -1.22 -10.15
N ALA A 70 15.81 -1.59 -10.58
CA ALA A 70 14.81 -2.22 -9.71
C ALA A 70 15.35 -3.57 -9.18
N GLU A 71 15.81 -4.45 -10.07
CA GLU A 71 16.43 -5.74 -9.71
C GLU A 71 17.64 -5.58 -8.78
N LYS A 72 18.48 -4.56 -9.03
CA LYS A 72 19.64 -4.28 -8.17
C LYS A 72 19.20 -3.93 -6.75
N LEU A 73 18.19 -3.07 -6.58
CA LEU A 73 17.67 -2.68 -5.27
C LEU A 73 17.04 -3.86 -4.53
N GLU A 74 16.35 -4.76 -5.23
CA GLU A 74 15.84 -6.01 -4.64
C GLU A 74 16.97 -6.91 -4.16
N ASN A 75 17.97 -7.17 -5.00
CA ASN A 75 19.13 -8.01 -4.68
C ASN A 75 19.98 -7.44 -3.53
N GLU A 76 20.05 -6.13 -3.39
CA GLU A 76 20.71 -5.44 -2.27
C GLU A 76 19.85 -5.42 -0.98
N GLY A 77 18.63 -5.98 -1.00
CA GLY A 77 17.69 -5.95 0.12
C GLY A 77 17.15 -4.54 0.44
N ARG A 78 17.29 -3.59 -0.52
CA ARG A 78 16.81 -2.21 -0.38
C ARG A 78 15.31 -2.08 -0.70
N ILE A 79 14.75 -3.11 -1.28
CA ILE A 79 13.32 -3.26 -1.55
C ILE A 79 12.91 -4.64 -1.09
N SER A 80 11.83 -4.71 -0.34
CA SER A 80 11.26 -5.97 0.16
C SER A 80 9.74 -5.93 0.12
N MET A 81 9.12 -7.08 -0.09
CA MET A 81 7.68 -7.24 -0.27
C MET A 81 7.17 -8.39 0.59
N PHE A 82 6.16 -8.13 1.42
CA PHE A 82 5.58 -9.15 2.29
C PHE A 82 4.07 -9.00 2.42
N PRO A 83 3.34 -10.09 2.66
CA PRO A 83 1.98 -10.01 3.19
C PRO A 83 1.99 -9.36 4.58
N VAL A 84 0.95 -8.58 4.90
CA VAL A 84 0.84 -7.82 6.16
C VAL A 84 0.99 -8.70 7.42
N ASN A 85 0.63 -9.97 7.33
CA ASN A 85 0.72 -10.92 8.44
C ASN A 85 2.16 -11.15 8.94
N PHE A 86 3.16 -10.92 8.09
CA PHE A 86 4.58 -11.06 8.45
C PHE A 86 5.13 -9.86 9.23
N ALA A 87 4.38 -8.76 9.36
CA ALA A 87 4.77 -7.58 10.13
C ALA A 87 4.91 -7.84 11.65
N ARG A 88 4.32 -8.93 12.15
CA ARG A 88 4.34 -9.25 13.59
C ARG A 88 5.74 -9.54 14.08
N GLY A 89 6.12 -8.95 15.22
CA GLY A 89 7.41 -9.13 15.85
C GLY A 89 8.58 -8.35 15.22
N MET A 90 8.32 -7.64 14.11
CA MET A 90 9.32 -6.76 13.50
C MET A 90 9.42 -5.42 14.24
N ASN A 91 10.55 -4.73 14.07
CA ASN A 91 10.75 -3.33 14.44
C ASN A 91 11.48 -2.64 13.28
N TRP A 92 10.93 -1.54 12.81
CA TRP A 92 11.42 -0.87 11.61
C TRP A 92 12.02 0.49 11.94
N THR A 93 13.31 0.62 11.73
CA THR A 93 14.04 1.88 11.94
C THR A 93 14.59 2.36 10.61
N ASN A 94 14.42 3.65 10.30
CA ASN A 94 14.86 4.28 9.06
C ASN A 94 14.32 3.59 7.79
N LYS A 95 13.08 3.12 7.81
CA LYS A 95 12.43 2.44 6.68
C LYS A 95 11.27 3.25 6.13
N CYS A 96 11.01 3.10 4.83
CA CYS A 96 9.75 3.52 4.22
C CYS A 96 8.83 2.31 4.10
N VAL A 97 7.70 2.34 4.76
CA VAL A 97 6.70 1.28 4.73
C VAL A 97 5.52 1.75 3.88
N ILE A 98 5.12 0.95 2.91
CA ILE A 98 3.93 1.19 2.08
C ILE A 98 2.95 0.07 2.37
N LEU A 99 1.85 0.37 3.05
CA LEU A 99 0.72 -0.55 3.22
C LEU A 99 -0.32 -0.26 2.15
N ASP A 100 -0.40 -1.11 1.16
CA ASP A 100 -1.31 -0.96 0.02
C ASP A 100 -2.58 -1.81 0.19
N GLU A 101 -3.67 -1.39 -0.45
CA GLU A 101 -5.01 -2.01 -0.37
C GLU A 101 -5.52 -2.11 1.09
N ALA A 102 -5.24 -1.09 1.91
CA ALA A 102 -5.53 -1.12 3.34
C ALA A 102 -7.03 -1.15 3.67
N GLN A 103 -7.93 -0.88 2.72
CA GLN A 103 -9.38 -1.11 2.89
C GLN A 103 -9.71 -2.58 3.14
N ASN A 104 -8.82 -3.48 2.74
CA ASN A 104 -8.93 -4.92 2.96
C ASN A 104 -8.22 -5.40 4.24
N SER A 105 -7.65 -4.48 5.03
CA SER A 105 -7.00 -4.78 6.30
C SER A 105 -7.96 -4.56 7.47
N SER A 106 -7.89 -5.45 8.45
CA SER A 106 -8.55 -5.22 9.74
C SER A 106 -7.84 -4.10 10.53
N MET A 107 -8.53 -3.45 11.46
CA MET A 107 -7.92 -2.48 12.38
C MET A 107 -6.71 -3.07 13.11
N LYS A 108 -6.76 -4.35 13.48
CA LYS A 108 -5.66 -5.06 14.16
C LYS A 108 -4.42 -5.16 13.28
N GLU A 109 -4.57 -5.40 11.98
CA GLU A 109 -3.46 -5.46 11.04
C GLU A 109 -2.85 -4.09 10.83
N ILE A 110 -3.66 -3.06 10.61
CA ILE A 110 -3.20 -1.66 10.48
C ILE A 110 -2.45 -1.24 11.74
N THR A 111 -3.03 -1.46 12.93
CA THR A 111 -2.38 -1.16 14.21
C THR A 111 -1.06 -1.92 14.36
N THR A 112 -1.02 -3.18 13.92
CA THR A 112 0.22 -3.97 13.94
C THR A 112 1.29 -3.30 13.09
N VAL A 113 0.99 -2.84 11.90
CA VAL A 113 1.95 -2.15 11.01
C VAL A 113 2.41 -0.84 11.65
N LEU A 114 1.47 0.02 12.06
CA LEU A 114 1.80 1.35 12.59
C LEU A 114 2.64 1.28 13.87
N THR A 115 2.38 0.30 14.74
CA THR A 115 3.15 0.11 15.98
C THR A 115 4.54 -0.53 15.78
N ARG A 116 4.91 -0.91 14.56
CA ARG A 116 6.27 -1.38 14.22
C ARG A 116 7.18 -0.24 13.75
N LEU A 117 6.62 0.93 13.47
CA LEU A 117 7.40 2.07 13.00
C LEU A 117 8.31 2.59 14.11
N GLY A 118 9.60 2.48 13.89
CA GLY A 118 10.65 3.00 14.78
C GLY A 118 11.18 4.35 14.28
N LYS A 119 12.22 4.82 14.95
CA LYS A 119 12.85 6.12 14.68
C LYS A 119 13.24 6.26 13.21
N GLY A 120 12.94 7.42 12.61
CA GLY A 120 13.32 7.77 11.24
C GLY A 120 12.51 7.06 10.15
N SER A 121 11.55 6.19 10.52
CA SER A 121 10.68 5.53 9.52
C SER A 121 9.56 6.45 9.03
N ARG A 122 9.06 6.14 7.84
CA ARG A 122 7.90 6.77 7.20
C ARG A 122 6.92 5.68 6.79
N CYS A 123 5.63 5.98 6.84
CA CYS A 123 4.60 5.02 6.43
C CYS A 123 3.58 5.70 5.53
N PHE A 124 3.25 5.05 4.42
CA PHE A 124 2.14 5.37 3.56
C PHE A 124 1.08 4.29 3.69
N VAL A 125 -0.12 4.64 4.13
CA VAL A 125 -1.27 3.73 4.19
C VAL A 125 -2.24 4.12 3.09
N LEU A 126 -2.39 3.23 2.11
CA LEU A 126 -3.13 3.49 0.87
C LEU A 126 -4.40 2.64 0.85
N ALA A 127 -5.52 3.28 0.57
CA ALA A 127 -6.79 2.59 0.46
C ALA A 127 -7.69 3.17 -0.63
N ASP A 128 -8.61 2.35 -1.09
CA ASP A 128 -9.78 2.76 -1.86
C ASP A 128 -11.03 2.17 -1.19
N PRO A 129 -11.74 2.96 -0.34
CA PRO A 129 -12.90 2.45 0.40
C PRO A 129 -14.01 1.88 -0.48
N MET A 130 -14.08 2.31 -1.76
CA MET A 130 -15.07 1.80 -2.72
C MET A 130 -14.70 0.42 -3.30
N GLN A 131 -13.48 -0.07 -3.08
CA GLN A 131 -12.96 -1.33 -3.59
C GLN A 131 -12.65 -2.32 -2.47
N THR A 132 -13.52 -2.41 -1.47
CA THR A 132 -13.35 -3.39 -0.39
C THR A 132 -13.85 -4.77 -0.79
N ASP A 133 -13.01 -5.79 -0.57
CA ASP A 133 -13.37 -7.20 -0.73
C ASP A 133 -13.95 -7.80 0.55
N LEU A 134 -13.97 -7.04 1.66
CA LEU A 134 -14.52 -7.47 2.93
C LEU A 134 -16.05 -7.47 2.88
N LYS A 135 -16.67 -8.49 3.48
CA LYS A 135 -18.14 -8.69 3.49
C LYS A 135 -18.74 -8.44 4.87
N GLY A 136 -19.99 -7.98 4.90
CA GLY A 136 -20.77 -7.79 6.12
C GLY A 136 -20.26 -6.65 7.01
N ASN A 137 -20.29 -6.83 8.33
CA ASN A 137 -19.86 -5.82 9.31
C ASN A 137 -18.35 -5.49 9.26
N MET A 138 -17.56 -6.20 8.47
CA MET A 138 -16.16 -5.91 8.19
C MET A 138 -15.98 -5.13 6.88
N ALA A 139 -17.03 -4.89 6.12
CA ALA A 139 -17.01 -4.00 4.97
C ALA A 139 -16.55 -2.61 5.43
N CYS A 140 -15.57 -2.02 4.79
CA CYS A 140 -14.82 -0.81 5.18
C CYS A 140 -13.58 -1.07 6.05
N GLY A 141 -13.37 -2.26 6.59
CA GLY A 141 -12.17 -2.66 7.32
C GLY A 141 -11.80 -1.73 8.47
N GLY A 142 -10.53 -1.76 8.84
CA GLY A 142 -10.00 -0.85 9.85
C GLY A 142 -9.58 0.51 9.29
N PHE A 143 -9.49 0.65 7.95
CA PHE A 143 -8.92 1.85 7.33
C PHE A 143 -9.77 3.10 7.59
N GLU A 144 -11.09 3.04 7.39
CA GLU A 144 -11.96 4.22 7.56
C GLU A 144 -11.96 4.70 9.01
N SER A 145 -12.04 3.77 9.95
CA SER A 145 -11.94 4.10 11.37
C SER A 145 -10.59 4.74 11.72
N MET A 146 -9.49 4.18 11.22
CA MET A 146 -8.15 4.75 11.38
C MET A 146 -8.05 6.13 10.75
N PHE A 147 -8.52 6.31 9.51
CA PHE A 147 -8.48 7.58 8.80
C PHE A 147 -9.20 8.68 9.58
N ASN A 148 -10.41 8.41 10.09
CA ASN A 148 -11.17 9.33 10.89
C ASN A 148 -10.48 9.66 12.23
N THR A 149 -9.86 8.65 12.87
CA THR A 149 -9.14 8.83 14.14
C THR A 149 -7.96 9.78 13.99
N PHE A 150 -7.22 9.71 12.89
CA PHE A 150 -6.01 10.51 12.66
C PHE A 150 -6.24 11.76 11.79
N SER A 151 -7.50 12.22 11.64
CA SER A 151 -7.83 13.41 10.85
C SER A 151 -7.93 14.69 11.69
N ASP A 152 -7.39 14.71 12.90
CA ASP A 152 -7.37 15.85 13.82
C ASP A 152 -6.03 16.63 13.79
N LEU A 153 -6.02 17.80 14.42
CA LEU A 153 -4.84 18.66 14.47
C LEU A 153 -3.71 18.07 15.32
N GLU A 154 -4.03 17.34 16.38
CA GLU A 154 -3.04 16.66 17.22
C GLU A 154 -2.24 15.64 16.40
N SER A 155 -2.91 14.89 15.54
CA SER A 155 -2.27 13.95 14.62
C SER A 155 -1.32 14.65 13.66
N VAL A 156 -1.73 15.80 13.10
CA VAL A 156 -0.88 16.61 12.21
C VAL A 156 0.38 17.09 12.94
N ASP A 157 0.26 17.59 14.17
CA ASP A 157 1.39 18.03 14.99
C ASP A 157 2.37 16.88 15.31
N MET A 158 1.84 15.65 15.42
CA MET A 158 2.64 14.43 15.58
C MET A 158 3.20 13.87 14.28
N GLY A 159 2.93 14.52 13.13
CA GLY A 159 3.41 14.12 11.81
C GLY A 159 2.59 13.05 11.10
N VAL A 160 1.33 12.86 11.52
CA VAL A 160 0.36 12.00 10.83
C VAL A 160 -0.56 12.87 9.98
N HIS A 161 -0.57 12.63 8.68
CA HIS A 161 -1.34 13.42 7.72
C HIS A 161 -2.31 12.53 6.96
N THR A 162 -3.55 12.96 6.83
CA THR A 162 -4.58 12.32 6.03
C THR A 162 -4.83 13.09 4.75
N PHE A 163 -4.95 12.36 3.63
CA PHE A 163 -5.21 12.93 2.31
C PHE A 163 -6.38 12.19 1.67
N ASN A 164 -7.33 12.94 1.13
CA ASN A 164 -8.44 12.39 0.38
C ASN A 164 -8.36 12.84 -1.07
N PHE A 165 -8.26 11.89 -1.98
CA PHE A 165 -8.31 12.14 -3.42
C PHE A 165 -9.75 12.21 -3.90
N THR A 166 -10.01 13.10 -4.82
CA THR A 166 -11.33 13.31 -5.44
C THR A 166 -11.41 12.70 -6.84
N GLU A 167 -12.54 12.80 -7.48
CA GLU A 167 -12.68 12.37 -8.88
C GLU A 167 -11.83 13.19 -9.85
N ASP A 168 -11.50 14.43 -9.51
CA ASP A 168 -10.64 15.29 -10.32
C ASP A 168 -9.17 14.83 -10.32
N ASP A 169 -8.75 14.05 -9.30
CA ASP A 169 -7.43 13.48 -9.19
C ASP A 169 -7.24 12.17 -10.00
N ILE A 170 -8.26 11.72 -10.72
CA ILE A 170 -8.20 10.49 -11.50
C ILE A 170 -7.25 10.65 -12.68
N MET A 171 -6.12 9.93 -12.67
CA MET A 171 -5.07 9.93 -13.68
C MET A 171 -5.22 8.76 -14.66
N ARG A 172 -6.40 8.61 -15.24
CA ARG A 172 -6.76 7.54 -16.19
C ARG A 172 -7.35 8.14 -17.46
N SER A 173 -7.58 7.29 -18.48
CA SER A 173 -8.24 7.70 -19.72
C SER A 173 -9.64 8.28 -19.46
N GLU A 174 -10.12 9.14 -20.35
CA GLU A 174 -11.46 9.73 -20.23
C GLU A 174 -12.57 8.66 -20.16
N LEU A 175 -12.39 7.53 -20.86
CA LEU A 175 -13.31 6.40 -20.75
C LEU A 175 -13.32 5.82 -19.33
N CYS A 176 -12.15 5.64 -18.72
CA CYS A 176 -12.03 5.12 -17.36
C CYS A 176 -12.66 6.09 -16.35
N LYS A 177 -12.42 7.38 -16.48
CA LYS A 177 -13.06 8.42 -15.65
C LYS A 177 -14.58 8.36 -15.77
N PHE A 178 -15.10 8.25 -17.00
CA PHE A 178 -16.53 8.13 -17.25
C PHE A 178 -17.13 6.89 -16.56
N VAL A 179 -16.49 5.75 -16.70
CA VAL A 179 -16.95 4.48 -16.06
C VAL A 179 -16.97 4.62 -14.54
N ILE A 180 -15.91 5.16 -13.94
CA ILE A 180 -15.83 5.36 -12.47
C ILE A 180 -16.96 6.28 -12.00
N LYS A 181 -17.17 7.43 -12.66
CA LYS A 181 -18.25 8.37 -12.32
C LYS A 181 -19.64 7.71 -12.40
N LYS A 182 -19.88 6.92 -13.42
CA LYS A 182 -21.17 6.21 -13.58
C LYS A 182 -21.40 5.16 -12.48
N LEU A 183 -20.37 4.41 -12.12
CA LEU A 183 -20.47 3.39 -11.07
C LEU A 183 -20.63 4.00 -9.67
N ASN A 184 -19.99 5.15 -9.41
CA ASN A 184 -20.14 5.85 -8.13
C ASN A 184 -21.52 6.52 -7.97
N SER A 185 -22.27 6.71 -9.06
CA SER A 185 -23.59 7.35 -9.06
C SER A 185 -24.75 6.35 -9.06
N ALA A 186 -24.47 5.04 -9.09
CA ALA A 186 -25.45 3.96 -9.11
C ALA A 186 -25.71 3.40 -7.72
#